data_9102b0e93bc953818332cbbeaf0e11e0
#
_entry.id   9102b0e93bc953818332cbbeaf0e11e0
#
_cell.length_a   1.000
_cell.length_b   1.000
_cell.length_c   1.000
_cell.angle_alpha   90.00
_cell.angle_beta   90.00
_cell.angle_gamma   90.00
#
_symmetry.space_group_name_H-M   'P 1'
#
loop_
_entity.id
_entity.type
_entity.pdbx_description
1 polymer ?
#
loop_
_entity_poly.entity_id
_entity_poly.type
_entity_poly.pdbx_seq_one_letter_code
_entity_poly.pdbx_strand_id
1 'polypeptide(L)'
;MSAGRLAGLGATPDFHHGLLASDGRHGLTLTHICDRRAELKQALWSERLGLHTIWTTQFDDLLTSDADVIVETVGGVEPAADWIRAALLAGKSVVTANKQVMAVHGPGLLAIAARQGRQLRFEAAVGGAMPIVRGVGEGLAGDCITRIVAILNGTTNAILSRMDAIGCSFEEALADARACGYAEADPAMDVDGFDARAKLTILCAQAFRLRVDPGDIVTRSSRSITPADIDVARGAGAAIRQLAYAAYDWTRQTLTAWVAPAIVPRESVFARTVGPRNAAVIAGAYAGDVEIAGIGAGGDATAVAILGDILSIARDRAAIIPAPVLSVPQAILGITNSEFGILHSEFVGGIPNSTFPIPNSYTEAV
;
A
#
# COMPACT_ATOMS: atom_id res chain seq x y z
N MET A 1 8.88 31.29 -6.83
CA MET A 1 8.20 30.14 -6.18
C MET A 1 8.63 30.17 -4.73
N SER A 2 7.71 30.28 -3.78
CA SER A 2 8.05 30.23 -2.36
C SER A 2 8.50 28.81 -2.01
N ALA A 3 9.58 28.66 -1.24
CA ALA A 3 10.04 27.37 -0.75
C ALA A 3 8.94 26.77 0.16
N GLY A 4 8.53 25.54 -0.10
CA GLY A 4 7.59 24.81 0.76
C GLY A 4 8.27 24.42 2.06
N ARG A 5 7.62 24.63 3.20
CA ARG A 5 8.13 24.33 4.54
C ARG A 5 7.53 23.05 5.07
N LEU A 6 8.38 22.17 5.58
CA LEU A 6 8.02 20.81 6.00
C LEU A 6 8.27 20.58 7.48
N ALA A 7 7.39 19.85 8.13
CA ALA A 7 7.61 19.29 9.45
C ALA A 7 7.38 17.78 9.45
N GLY A 8 8.23 17.02 10.11
CA GLY A 8 8.19 15.57 10.15
C GLY A 8 7.83 15.02 11.53
N LEU A 9 6.97 13.99 11.56
CA LEU A 9 6.59 13.21 12.73
C LEU A 9 7.10 11.79 12.61
N GLY A 10 7.75 11.26 13.66
CA GLY A 10 8.09 9.85 13.75
C GLY A 10 9.08 9.36 12.70
N ALA A 11 10.16 10.07 12.52
CA ALA A 11 11.15 9.75 11.51
C ALA A 11 11.77 8.36 11.65
N THR A 12 11.67 7.54 10.63
CA THR A 12 12.74 6.56 10.37
C THR A 12 13.97 7.33 9.94
N PRO A 13 15.16 7.05 10.51
CA PRO A 13 16.38 7.80 10.22
C PRO A 13 16.70 7.95 8.74
N ASP A 14 16.41 6.93 7.95
CA ASP A 14 16.77 6.86 6.54
C ASP A 14 15.97 7.81 5.62
N PHE A 15 14.78 8.21 6.04
CA PHE A 15 13.92 9.12 5.27
C PHE A 15 14.52 10.52 5.08
N HIS A 16 15.26 11.00 6.08
CA HIS A 16 15.78 12.39 6.06
C HIS A 16 17.06 12.58 5.26
N HIS A 17 17.69 11.49 4.82
CA HIS A 17 19.06 11.55 4.35
C HIS A 17 19.29 11.88 2.90
N GLY A 18 18.52 11.29 2.01
CA GLY A 18 18.90 11.29 0.61
C GLY A 18 18.33 12.47 -0.17
N LEU A 19 17.15 12.91 0.21
CA LEU A 19 16.31 13.71 -0.68
C LEU A 19 16.03 15.12 -0.21
N LEU A 20 16.00 15.39 1.10
CA LEU A 20 15.74 16.71 1.66
C LEU A 20 17.04 17.47 2.02
N ALA A 21 18.10 16.74 2.36
CA ALA A 21 19.39 17.33 2.74
C ALA A 21 20.25 17.78 1.56
N SER A 22 19.94 17.34 0.34
CA SER A 22 20.70 17.72 -0.83
C SER A 22 20.21 19.04 -1.41
N ASP A 23 20.89 20.13 -1.08
CA ASP A 23 21.07 21.36 -1.85
C ASP A 23 19.83 22.16 -2.31
N GLY A 24 18.65 21.96 -1.70
CA GLY A 24 17.46 22.78 -2.03
C GLY A 24 16.95 22.63 -3.46
N ARG A 25 17.35 21.59 -4.20
CA ARG A 25 16.97 21.39 -5.62
C ARG A 25 15.47 21.40 -5.85
N HIS A 26 14.67 21.06 -4.85
CA HIS A 26 13.23 21.00 -4.98
C HIS A 26 12.49 22.21 -4.38
N GLY A 27 13.22 23.19 -3.80
CA GLY A 27 12.60 24.31 -3.10
C GLY A 27 11.86 23.90 -1.84
N LEU A 28 12.27 22.81 -1.18
CA LEU A 28 11.70 22.28 0.05
C LEU A 28 12.66 22.58 1.21
N THR A 29 12.13 22.93 2.38
CA THR A 29 12.90 23.16 3.60
C THR A 29 12.28 22.37 4.74
N LEU A 30 13.08 21.54 5.41
CA LEU A 30 12.69 20.82 6.63
C LEU A 30 12.89 21.77 7.82
N THR A 31 11.80 22.22 8.43
CA THR A 31 11.82 23.21 9.51
C THR A 31 11.75 22.57 10.89
N HIS A 32 10.97 21.51 11.07
CA HIS A 32 10.73 20.87 12.36
C HIS A 32 10.78 19.34 12.26
N ILE A 33 11.26 18.70 13.33
CA ILE A 33 11.15 17.25 13.54
C ILE A 33 10.58 17.01 14.95
N CYS A 34 9.46 16.31 15.01
CA CYS A 34 8.89 15.84 16.27
C CYS A 34 9.13 14.34 16.43
N ASP A 35 9.84 13.94 17.47
CA ASP A 35 10.09 12.53 17.80
C ASP A 35 10.22 12.37 19.32
N ARG A 36 9.75 11.24 19.85
CA ARG A 36 9.85 10.90 21.28
C ARG A 36 11.30 10.90 21.79
N ARG A 37 12.27 10.68 20.90
CA ARG A 37 13.71 10.66 21.17
C ARG A 37 14.42 11.82 20.46
N ALA A 38 13.80 12.99 20.45
CA ALA A 38 14.29 14.15 19.69
C ALA A 38 15.76 14.47 19.99
N GLU A 39 16.15 14.55 21.28
CA GLU A 39 17.52 14.84 21.68
C GLU A 39 18.53 13.83 21.15
N LEU A 40 18.22 12.52 21.27
CA LEU A 40 19.10 11.47 20.78
C LEU A 40 19.26 11.52 19.27
N LYS A 41 18.15 11.71 18.56
CA LYS A 41 18.15 11.79 17.10
C LYS A 41 18.81 13.06 16.61
N GLN A 42 18.61 14.18 17.28
CA GLN A 42 19.29 15.41 16.98
C GLN A 42 20.82 15.27 17.03
N ALA A 43 21.34 14.62 18.09
CA ALA A 43 22.77 14.38 18.22
C ALA A 43 23.34 13.53 17.07
N LEU A 44 22.54 12.58 16.55
CA LEU A 44 22.96 11.70 15.43
C LEU A 44 22.86 12.37 14.05
N TRP A 45 21.97 13.35 13.90
CA TRP A 45 21.53 13.80 12.58
C TRP A 45 21.72 15.29 12.29
N SER A 46 22.07 16.12 13.30
CA SER A 46 22.20 17.58 13.14
C SER A 46 23.20 17.99 12.07
N GLU A 47 24.32 17.27 11.94
CA GLU A 47 25.33 17.57 10.90
C GLU A 47 24.80 17.40 9.48
N ARG A 48 23.82 16.52 9.29
CA ARG A 48 23.29 16.18 7.96
C ARG A 48 22.03 16.97 7.60
N LEU A 49 21.25 17.41 8.59
CA LEU A 49 19.96 18.09 8.38
C LEU A 49 20.06 19.61 8.44
N GLY A 50 21.24 20.13 8.80
CA GLY A 50 21.49 21.57 8.96
C GLY A 50 21.07 22.13 10.33
N LEU A 51 21.71 23.22 10.70
CA LEU A 51 21.58 23.88 12.02
C LEU A 51 20.23 24.55 12.28
N HIS A 52 19.37 24.65 11.25
CA HIS A 52 18.10 25.39 11.33
C HIS A 52 16.88 24.53 11.60
N THR A 53 17.02 23.18 11.62
CA THR A 53 15.90 22.30 11.91
C THR A 53 15.63 22.26 13.41
N ILE A 54 14.40 22.58 13.80
CA ILE A 54 13.95 22.57 15.19
C ILE A 54 13.53 21.13 15.55
N TRP A 55 14.07 20.61 16.67
CA TRP A 55 13.73 19.30 17.20
C TRP A 55 12.82 19.45 18.42
N THR A 56 11.74 18.69 18.48
CA THR A 56 10.78 18.74 19.59
C THR A 56 10.23 17.37 19.93
N THR A 57 9.73 17.21 21.14
CA THR A 57 8.92 16.05 21.56
C THR A 57 7.42 16.35 21.59
N GLN A 58 7.03 17.61 21.33
CA GLN A 58 5.65 18.08 21.42
C GLN A 58 5.06 18.25 20.03
N PHE A 59 3.96 17.54 19.76
CA PHE A 59 3.26 17.67 18.48
C PHE A 59 2.69 19.06 18.24
N ASP A 60 2.27 19.75 19.29
CA ASP A 60 1.68 21.10 19.21
C ASP A 60 2.65 22.13 18.62
N ASP A 61 3.96 21.92 18.79
CA ASP A 61 4.96 22.79 18.17
C ASP A 61 4.89 22.74 16.63
N LEU A 62 4.52 21.57 16.08
CA LEU A 62 4.32 21.44 14.64
C LEU A 62 3.05 22.14 14.18
N LEU A 63 1.98 22.08 14.97
CA LEU A 63 0.71 22.75 14.65
C LEU A 63 0.87 24.27 14.58
N THR A 64 1.64 24.84 15.52
CA THR A 64 1.87 26.30 15.63
C THR A 64 3.01 26.79 14.74
N SER A 65 3.80 25.88 14.16
CA SER A 65 4.91 26.23 13.26
C SER A 65 4.41 26.87 11.96
N ASP A 66 5.34 27.43 11.20
CA ASP A 66 5.09 27.95 9.85
C ASP A 66 5.23 26.89 8.73
N ALA A 67 5.26 25.61 9.08
CA ALA A 67 5.30 24.54 8.11
C ALA A 67 4.00 24.46 7.29
N ASP A 68 4.10 24.31 5.99
CA ASP A 68 2.97 24.14 5.07
C ASP A 68 2.43 22.70 5.06
N VAL A 69 3.33 21.73 5.27
CA VAL A 69 3.07 20.30 5.17
C VAL A 69 3.62 19.57 6.38
N ILE A 70 2.84 18.70 6.98
CA ILE A 70 3.28 17.74 8.01
C ILE A 70 3.39 16.35 7.38
N VAL A 71 4.54 15.69 7.60
CA VAL A 71 4.78 14.31 7.18
C VAL A 71 4.63 13.39 8.40
N GLU A 72 3.67 12.46 8.35
CA GLU A 72 3.41 11.49 9.42
C GLU A 72 3.98 10.11 9.05
N THR A 73 4.85 9.58 9.90
CA THR A 73 5.47 8.25 9.79
C THR A 73 5.55 7.52 11.14
N VAL A 74 4.61 7.81 12.04
CA VAL A 74 4.60 7.27 13.41
C VAL A 74 4.17 5.80 13.44
N GLY A 75 3.16 5.46 12.62
CA GLY A 75 2.54 4.15 12.62
C GLY A 75 1.50 3.96 13.75
N GLY A 76 0.74 2.86 13.68
CA GLY A 76 -0.42 2.65 14.55
C GLY A 76 -1.61 3.53 14.17
N VAL A 77 -2.74 3.35 14.85
CA VAL A 77 -3.93 4.17 14.58
C VAL A 77 -3.91 5.41 15.45
N GLU A 78 -3.77 5.24 16.76
CA GLU A 78 -3.68 6.32 17.72
C GLU A 78 -2.22 6.49 18.22
N PRO A 79 -1.75 7.69 18.41
CA PRO A 79 -2.42 9.00 18.25
C PRO A 79 -2.36 9.57 16.81
N ALA A 80 -1.86 8.83 15.83
CA ALA A 80 -1.60 9.33 14.48
C ALA A 80 -2.85 9.89 13.78
N ALA A 81 -4.02 9.23 13.95
CA ALA A 81 -5.27 9.70 13.37
C ALA A 81 -5.69 11.08 13.92
N ASP A 82 -5.54 11.29 15.24
CA ASP A 82 -5.86 12.58 15.87
C ASP A 82 -4.87 13.67 15.44
N TRP A 83 -3.59 13.35 15.32
CA TRP A 83 -2.58 14.29 14.87
C TRP A 83 -2.79 14.72 13.41
N ILE A 84 -3.09 13.79 12.52
CA ILE A 84 -3.45 14.09 11.13
C ILE A 84 -4.69 15.01 11.09
N ARG A 85 -5.71 14.68 11.88
CA ARG A 85 -6.92 15.50 11.99
C ARG A 85 -6.61 16.93 12.47
N ALA A 86 -5.83 17.04 13.55
CA ALA A 86 -5.44 18.34 14.12
C ALA A 86 -4.62 19.17 13.12
N ALA A 87 -3.67 18.55 12.40
CA ALA A 87 -2.88 19.21 11.37
C ALA A 87 -3.74 19.78 10.25
N LEU A 88 -4.69 18.98 9.72
CA LEU A 88 -5.62 19.43 8.69
C LEU A 88 -6.50 20.60 9.17
N LEU A 89 -7.02 20.52 10.41
CA LEU A 89 -7.82 21.59 11.02
C LEU A 89 -7.01 22.86 11.30
N ALA A 90 -5.70 22.72 11.59
CA ALA A 90 -4.76 23.85 11.70
C ALA A 90 -4.36 24.43 10.33
N GLY A 91 -4.97 23.99 9.25
CA GLY A 91 -4.74 24.50 7.90
C GLY A 91 -3.43 24.03 7.27
N LYS A 92 -2.90 22.87 7.68
CA LYS A 92 -1.71 22.26 7.10
C LYS A 92 -2.10 21.10 6.19
N SER A 93 -1.37 20.91 5.10
CA SER A 93 -1.47 19.68 4.31
C SER A 93 -0.71 18.54 5.01
N VAL A 94 -1.11 17.30 4.76
CA VAL A 94 -0.49 16.13 5.40
C VAL A 94 -0.07 15.11 4.36
N VAL A 95 1.11 14.52 4.55
CA VAL A 95 1.56 13.31 3.84
C VAL A 95 1.75 12.22 4.87
N THR A 96 1.17 11.04 4.65
CA THR A 96 1.27 9.92 5.59
C THR A 96 1.65 8.61 4.90
N ALA A 97 2.47 7.80 5.58
CA ALA A 97 2.76 6.42 5.22
C ALA A 97 1.87 5.41 5.98
N ASN A 98 0.93 5.89 6.79
CA ASN A 98 0.19 5.10 7.76
C ASN A 98 -1.03 4.42 7.13
N LYS A 99 -0.83 3.20 6.67
CA LYS A 99 -1.90 2.38 6.09
C LYS A 99 -3.05 2.09 7.06
N GLN A 100 -2.76 1.95 8.36
CA GLN A 100 -3.77 1.62 9.37
C GLN A 100 -4.74 2.80 9.58
N VAL A 101 -4.20 4.01 9.69
CA VAL A 101 -5.01 5.23 9.77
C VAL A 101 -5.82 5.40 8.50
N MET A 102 -5.20 5.25 7.32
CA MET A 102 -5.90 5.47 6.06
C MET A 102 -6.98 4.42 5.78
N ALA A 103 -6.78 3.16 6.19
CA ALA A 103 -7.78 2.11 6.04
C ALA A 103 -9.04 2.36 6.91
N VAL A 104 -8.87 2.88 8.12
CA VAL A 104 -9.96 3.07 9.09
C VAL A 104 -10.54 4.48 9.03
N HIS A 105 -9.71 5.50 9.04
CA HIS A 105 -10.09 6.90 9.16
C HIS A 105 -9.95 7.71 7.86
N GLY A 106 -9.33 7.13 6.82
CA GLY A 106 -9.02 7.80 5.55
C GLY A 106 -10.19 8.60 4.96
N PRO A 107 -11.39 8.03 4.81
CA PRO A 107 -12.54 8.75 4.27
C PRO A 107 -12.90 10.02 5.04
N GLY A 108 -12.90 9.93 6.38
CA GLY A 108 -13.20 11.08 7.25
C GLY A 108 -12.11 12.16 7.18
N LEU A 109 -10.85 11.75 7.17
CA LEU A 109 -9.70 12.67 7.08
C LEU A 109 -9.63 13.36 5.71
N LEU A 110 -9.91 12.64 4.62
CA LEU A 110 -10.01 13.22 3.27
C LEU A 110 -11.13 14.26 3.18
N ALA A 111 -12.28 13.99 3.81
CA ALA A 111 -13.37 14.95 3.89
C ALA A 111 -13.00 16.22 4.69
N ILE A 112 -12.20 16.09 5.76
CA ILE A 112 -11.67 17.24 6.49
C ILE A 112 -10.69 18.03 5.61
N ALA A 113 -9.74 17.35 4.97
CA ALA A 113 -8.78 17.99 4.06
C ALA A 113 -9.48 18.79 2.98
N ALA A 114 -10.50 18.22 2.32
CA ALA A 114 -11.30 18.90 1.30
C ALA A 114 -12.00 20.15 1.84
N ARG A 115 -12.65 20.07 3.00
CA ARG A 115 -13.34 21.24 3.64
C ARG A 115 -12.37 22.35 4.03
N GLN A 116 -11.13 22.00 4.41
CA GLN A 116 -10.10 22.97 4.77
C GLN A 116 -9.32 23.51 3.55
N GLY A 117 -9.61 23.05 2.34
CA GLY A 117 -8.83 23.38 1.15
C GLY A 117 -7.37 22.92 1.27
N ARG A 118 -7.15 21.80 1.97
CA ARG A 118 -5.83 21.19 2.19
C ARG A 118 -5.76 19.80 1.56
N GLN A 119 -4.55 19.27 1.46
CA GLN A 119 -4.32 17.96 0.87
C GLN A 119 -3.93 16.94 1.95
N LEU A 120 -4.49 15.74 1.84
CA LEU A 120 -4.01 14.55 2.52
C LEU A 120 -3.52 13.56 1.45
N ARG A 121 -2.21 13.30 1.44
CA ARG A 121 -1.56 12.39 0.50
C ARG A 121 -1.01 11.16 1.22
N PHE A 122 -1.05 10.00 0.58
CA PHE A 122 -0.73 8.73 1.24
C PHE A 122 -0.21 7.65 0.27
N GLU A 123 0.51 8.04 -0.77
CA GLU A 123 1.12 7.07 -1.70
C GLU A 123 1.96 6.03 -0.96
N ALA A 124 2.73 6.46 0.04
CA ALA A 124 3.58 5.60 0.85
C ALA A 124 2.83 4.57 1.71
N ALA A 125 1.51 4.71 1.89
CA ALA A 125 0.70 3.76 2.64
C ALA A 125 0.46 2.45 1.88
N VAL A 126 0.60 2.44 0.53
CA VAL A 126 0.33 1.26 -0.29
C VAL A 126 1.42 1.08 -1.36
N GLY A 127 2.12 -0.06 -1.33
CA GLY A 127 2.99 -0.46 -2.44
C GLY A 127 4.38 0.17 -2.48
N GLY A 128 4.80 0.88 -1.44
CA GLY A 128 6.15 1.47 -1.36
C GLY A 128 6.42 2.43 -2.52
N ALA A 129 7.45 2.14 -3.33
CA ALA A 129 7.80 2.95 -4.50
C ALA A 129 6.89 2.71 -5.73
N MET A 130 5.98 1.75 -5.66
CA MET A 130 5.01 1.46 -6.72
C MET A 130 3.90 2.52 -6.69
N PRO A 131 3.74 3.39 -7.72
CA PRO A 131 2.82 4.53 -7.67
C PRO A 131 1.36 4.10 -7.89
N ILE A 132 0.83 3.24 -7.03
CA ILE A 132 -0.48 2.60 -7.21
C ILE A 132 -1.63 3.50 -6.75
N VAL A 133 -1.48 4.24 -5.65
CA VAL A 133 -2.55 5.12 -5.15
C VAL A 133 -2.81 6.24 -6.15
N ARG A 134 -1.75 6.88 -6.65
CA ARG A 134 -1.84 7.87 -7.72
C ARG A 134 -2.24 7.26 -9.05
N GLY A 135 -1.71 6.09 -9.39
CA GLY A 135 -2.09 5.37 -10.60
C GLY A 135 -3.60 5.18 -10.68
N VAL A 136 -4.20 4.70 -9.59
CA VAL A 136 -5.65 4.49 -9.46
C VAL A 136 -6.43 5.81 -9.36
N GLY A 137 -5.98 6.72 -8.50
CA GLY A 137 -6.75 7.93 -8.15
C GLY A 137 -6.62 9.08 -9.14
N GLU A 138 -5.49 9.17 -9.85
CA GLU A 138 -5.17 10.26 -10.78
C GLU A 138 -4.93 9.74 -12.21
N GLY A 139 -4.08 8.72 -12.37
CA GLY A 139 -3.69 8.21 -13.68
C GLY A 139 -4.84 7.57 -14.47
N LEU A 140 -5.69 6.83 -13.78
CA LEU A 140 -6.86 6.16 -14.33
C LEU A 140 -8.19 6.84 -13.95
N ALA A 141 -8.15 8.08 -13.47
CA ALA A 141 -9.34 8.83 -13.04
C ALA A 141 -10.38 9.04 -14.14
N GLY A 142 -9.98 8.95 -15.42
CA GLY A 142 -10.87 9.03 -16.57
C GLY A 142 -11.57 7.74 -16.94
N ASP A 143 -11.27 6.63 -16.26
CA ASP A 143 -11.86 5.32 -16.53
C ASP A 143 -12.75 4.83 -15.35
N CYS A 144 -13.58 3.83 -15.63
CA CYS A 144 -14.32 3.07 -14.61
C CYS A 144 -13.50 1.84 -14.25
N ILE A 145 -12.76 1.91 -13.15
CA ILE A 145 -12.01 0.75 -12.66
C ILE A 145 -13.02 -0.32 -12.21
N THR A 146 -12.85 -1.53 -12.71
CA THR A 146 -13.74 -2.67 -12.42
C THR A 146 -13.09 -3.71 -11.52
N ARG A 147 -11.74 -3.82 -11.54
CA ARG A 147 -11.02 -4.83 -10.80
C ARG A 147 -9.61 -4.37 -10.44
N ILE A 148 -9.15 -4.79 -9.26
CA ILE A 148 -7.75 -4.72 -8.82
C ILE A 148 -7.33 -6.10 -8.36
N VAL A 149 -6.20 -6.59 -8.85
CA VAL A 149 -5.52 -7.79 -8.36
C VAL A 149 -4.10 -7.40 -8.01
N ALA A 150 -3.61 -7.71 -6.81
CA ALA A 150 -2.29 -7.25 -6.42
C ALA A 150 -1.57 -8.16 -5.42
N ILE A 151 -0.26 -8.21 -5.52
CA ILE A 151 0.65 -8.64 -4.45
C ILE A 151 0.98 -7.36 -3.66
N LEU A 152 0.43 -7.23 -2.44
CA LEU A 152 0.59 -6.02 -1.60
C LEU A 152 1.47 -6.24 -0.37
N ASN A 153 1.91 -7.48 -0.12
CA ASN A 153 2.79 -7.81 0.99
C ASN A 153 4.09 -8.46 0.51
N GLY A 154 5.21 -7.77 0.72
CA GLY A 154 6.53 -8.23 0.27
C GLY A 154 7.07 -9.41 1.08
N THR A 155 6.80 -9.47 2.38
CA THR A 155 7.24 -10.55 3.27
C THR A 155 6.65 -11.88 2.83
N THR A 156 5.33 -11.94 2.69
CA THR A 156 4.64 -13.17 2.26
C THR A 156 5.02 -13.55 0.83
N ASN A 157 5.19 -12.56 -0.06
CA ASN A 157 5.64 -12.85 -1.42
C ASN A 157 7.07 -13.42 -1.45
N ALA A 158 7.99 -12.93 -0.60
CA ALA A 158 9.34 -13.48 -0.47
C ALA A 158 9.29 -14.95 0.00
N ILE A 159 8.47 -15.25 1.01
CA ILE A 159 8.29 -16.62 1.53
C ILE A 159 7.77 -17.55 0.44
N LEU A 160 6.63 -17.24 -0.19
CA LEU A 160 6.02 -18.09 -1.22
C LEU A 160 6.91 -18.22 -2.47
N SER A 161 7.65 -17.17 -2.84
CA SER A 161 8.62 -17.23 -3.93
C SER A 161 9.79 -18.16 -3.60
N ARG A 162 10.24 -18.18 -2.35
CA ARG A 162 11.32 -19.04 -1.89
C ARG A 162 10.89 -20.51 -1.91
N MET A 163 9.69 -20.80 -1.40
CA MET A 163 9.09 -22.14 -1.49
C MET A 163 8.99 -22.61 -2.95
N ASP A 164 8.53 -21.72 -3.84
CA ASP A 164 8.41 -22.02 -5.28
C ASP A 164 9.78 -22.26 -5.95
N ALA A 165 10.82 -21.54 -5.53
CA ALA A 165 12.15 -21.66 -6.15
C ALA A 165 12.89 -22.96 -5.77
N ILE A 166 12.83 -23.37 -4.50
CA ILE A 166 13.64 -24.48 -3.97
C ILE A 166 12.84 -25.64 -3.34
N GLY A 167 11.53 -25.57 -3.27
CA GLY A 167 10.67 -26.63 -2.72
C GLY A 167 10.78 -26.80 -1.20
N CYS A 168 11.22 -25.79 -0.46
CA CYS A 168 11.33 -25.83 1.00
C CYS A 168 9.98 -25.66 1.69
N SER A 169 9.93 -25.95 3.00
CA SER A 169 8.75 -25.70 3.85
C SER A 169 8.50 -24.20 4.04
N PHE A 170 7.29 -23.88 4.52
CA PHE A 170 6.95 -22.49 4.87
C PHE A 170 7.85 -21.96 6.00
N GLU A 171 8.14 -22.78 7.00
CA GLU A 171 9.00 -22.43 8.14
C GLU A 171 10.44 -22.14 7.72
N GLU A 172 11.00 -22.94 6.82
CA GLU A 172 12.34 -22.70 6.26
C GLU A 172 12.38 -21.41 5.43
N ALA A 173 11.39 -21.20 4.57
CA ALA A 173 11.28 -19.96 3.79
C ALA A 173 11.08 -18.72 4.67
N LEU A 174 10.33 -18.83 5.79
CA LEU A 174 10.18 -17.76 6.78
C LEU A 174 11.49 -17.48 7.50
N ALA A 175 12.26 -18.51 7.86
CA ALA A 175 13.57 -18.34 8.49
C ALA A 175 14.54 -17.59 7.54
N ASP A 176 14.56 -17.95 6.26
CA ASP A 176 15.33 -17.26 5.24
C ASP A 176 14.90 -15.79 5.09
N ALA A 177 13.57 -15.53 5.08
CA ALA A 177 13.04 -14.18 5.00
C ALA A 177 13.46 -13.32 6.20
N ARG A 178 13.49 -13.90 7.41
CA ARG A 178 14.02 -13.23 8.61
C ARG A 178 15.51 -12.94 8.50
N ALA A 179 16.29 -13.89 8.05
CA ALA A 179 17.74 -13.73 7.86
C ALA A 179 18.06 -12.60 6.85
N CYS A 180 17.21 -12.44 5.82
CA CYS A 180 17.31 -11.36 4.84
C CYS A 180 16.71 -10.02 5.32
N GLY A 181 16.12 -9.95 6.51
CA GLY A 181 15.47 -8.74 7.03
C GLY A 181 14.11 -8.41 6.39
N TYR A 182 13.49 -9.37 5.69
CA TYR A 182 12.16 -9.19 5.07
C TYR A 182 11.01 -9.53 6.01
N ALA A 183 11.26 -10.29 7.09
CA ALA A 183 10.26 -10.67 8.08
C ALA A 183 10.71 -10.25 9.48
N GLU A 184 9.77 -9.70 10.26
CA GLU A 184 9.96 -9.41 11.68
C GLU A 184 9.85 -10.70 12.53
N ALA A 185 10.12 -10.58 13.83
CA ALA A 185 10.00 -11.69 14.78
C ALA A 185 8.57 -12.27 14.81
N ASP A 186 7.55 -11.40 14.79
CA ASP A 186 6.15 -11.78 14.61
C ASP A 186 5.66 -11.36 13.21
N PRO A 187 5.58 -12.29 12.25
CA PRO A 187 5.14 -12.00 10.90
C PRO A 187 3.61 -12.14 10.72
N ALA A 188 2.82 -12.27 11.79
CA ALA A 188 1.39 -12.60 11.69
C ALA A 188 0.62 -11.60 10.82
N MET A 189 0.87 -10.31 10.95
CA MET A 189 0.21 -9.28 10.15
C MET A 189 0.43 -9.46 8.64
N ASP A 190 1.61 -9.97 8.28
CA ASP A 190 1.99 -10.20 6.88
C ASP A 190 1.38 -11.50 6.36
N VAL A 191 1.72 -12.63 6.99
CA VAL A 191 1.40 -13.97 6.47
C VAL A 191 -0.08 -14.34 6.61
N ASP A 192 -0.78 -13.74 7.58
CA ASP A 192 -2.22 -13.92 7.75
C ASP A 192 -3.05 -12.92 6.90
N GLY A 193 -2.38 -12.06 6.12
CA GLY A 193 -3.00 -11.20 5.12
C GLY A 193 -3.54 -9.87 5.62
N PHE A 194 -3.37 -9.52 6.89
CA PHE A 194 -3.94 -8.30 7.48
C PHE A 194 -3.30 -7.01 6.94
N ASP A 195 -1.98 -7.04 6.68
CA ASP A 195 -1.29 -5.92 6.04
C ASP A 195 -1.82 -5.67 4.61
N ALA A 196 -1.93 -6.73 3.81
CA ALA A 196 -2.46 -6.64 2.46
C ALA A 196 -3.95 -6.22 2.45
N ARG A 197 -4.73 -6.66 3.45
CA ARG A 197 -6.13 -6.26 3.64
C ARG A 197 -6.28 -4.76 3.87
N ALA A 198 -5.48 -4.19 4.78
CA ALA A 198 -5.51 -2.74 5.04
C ALA A 198 -5.17 -1.94 3.77
N LYS A 199 -4.17 -2.38 3.00
CA LYS A 199 -3.81 -1.76 1.72
C LYS A 199 -4.91 -1.90 0.66
N LEU A 200 -5.56 -3.07 0.57
CA LEU A 200 -6.68 -3.30 -0.34
C LEU A 200 -7.87 -2.40 0.00
N THR A 201 -8.17 -2.20 1.29
CA THR A 201 -9.23 -1.28 1.74
C THR A 201 -9.00 0.14 1.21
N ILE A 202 -7.76 0.62 1.29
CA ILE A 202 -7.38 1.93 0.74
C ILE A 202 -7.59 1.98 -0.77
N LEU A 203 -7.18 0.93 -1.48
CA LEU A 203 -7.35 0.85 -2.93
C LEU A 203 -8.82 0.79 -3.35
N CYS A 204 -9.68 0.08 -2.60
CA CYS A 204 -11.12 0.08 -2.84
C CYS A 204 -11.71 1.50 -2.74
N ALA A 205 -11.29 2.27 -1.74
CA ALA A 205 -11.74 3.65 -1.58
C ALA A 205 -11.30 4.54 -2.76
N GLN A 206 -10.09 4.36 -3.26
CA GLN A 206 -9.56 5.13 -4.39
C GLN A 206 -10.17 4.72 -5.74
N ALA A 207 -10.25 3.42 -6.02
CA ALA A 207 -10.67 2.89 -7.30
C ALA A 207 -12.18 2.94 -7.51
N PHE A 208 -12.93 2.52 -6.49
CA PHE A 208 -14.37 2.30 -6.59
C PHE A 208 -15.17 3.40 -5.87
N ARG A 209 -14.49 4.33 -5.18
CA ARG A 209 -15.12 5.37 -4.36
C ARG A 209 -16.05 4.79 -3.30
N LEU A 210 -15.61 3.69 -2.66
CA LEU A 210 -16.35 2.97 -1.64
C LEU A 210 -15.74 3.17 -0.26
N ARG A 211 -16.60 3.30 0.74
CA ARG A 211 -16.20 3.15 2.14
C ARG A 211 -16.34 1.68 2.51
N VAL A 212 -15.22 1.02 2.76
CA VAL A 212 -15.14 -0.39 3.13
C VAL A 212 -14.56 -0.51 4.54
N ASP A 213 -15.17 -1.31 5.40
CA ASP A 213 -14.54 -1.68 6.67
C ASP A 213 -13.49 -2.78 6.39
N PRO A 214 -12.25 -2.63 6.87
CA PRO A 214 -11.26 -3.69 6.71
C PRO A 214 -11.75 -5.05 7.25
N GLY A 215 -12.60 -5.07 8.28
CA GLY A 215 -13.17 -6.29 8.85
C GLY A 215 -14.04 -7.07 7.89
N ASP A 216 -14.66 -6.42 6.91
CA ASP A 216 -15.52 -7.06 5.93
C ASP A 216 -14.75 -7.77 4.81
N ILE A 217 -13.45 -7.50 4.67
CA ILE A 217 -12.61 -8.16 3.67
C ILE A 217 -12.09 -9.48 4.24
N VAL A 218 -12.52 -10.59 3.66
CA VAL A 218 -12.09 -11.92 4.07
C VAL A 218 -10.59 -12.11 3.82
N THR A 219 -9.88 -12.62 4.83
CA THR A 219 -8.47 -12.97 4.70
C THR A 219 -8.25 -14.45 4.96
N ARG A 220 -7.27 -15.05 4.25
CA ARG A 220 -6.80 -16.39 4.52
C ARG A 220 -5.29 -16.39 4.68
N SER A 221 -4.83 -17.09 5.71
CA SER A 221 -3.41 -17.22 6.01
C SER A 221 -2.67 -18.02 4.94
N SER A 222 -1.44 -17.61 4.67
CA SER A 222 -0.52 -18.35 3.78
C SER A 222 0.28 -19.45 4.52
N ARG A 223 0.13 -19.57 5.84
CA ARG A 223 0.89 -20.56 6.64
C ARG A 223 0.56 -22.01 6.31
N SER A 224 -0.64 -22.27 5.80
CA SER A 224 -1.09 -23.62 5.43
C SER A 224 -0.53 -24.14 4.12
N ILE A 225 0.17 -23.30 3.36
CA ILE A 225 0.75 -23.71 2.07
C ILE A 225 1.93 -24.65 2.31
N THR A 226 1.87 -25.82 1.69
CA THR A 226 2.87 -26.88 1.81
C THR A 226 3.75 -26.99 0.56
N PRO A 227 4.91 -27.64 0.62
CA PRO A 227 5.71 -27.96 -0.57
C PRO A 227 4.92 -28.76 -1.61
N ALA A 228 4.02 -29.65 -1.18
CA ALA A 228 3.17 -30.42 -2.08
C ALA A 228 2.22 -29.54 -2.89
N ASP A 229 1.64 -28.48 -2.27
CA ASP A 229 0.80 -27.51 -2.96
C ASP A 229 1.61 -26.74 -4.03
N ILE A 230 2.85 -26.36 -3.71
CA ILE A 230 3.78 -25.72 -4.66
C ILE A 230 4.09 -26.64 -5.84
N ASP A 231 4.35 -27.93 -5.58
CA ASP A 231 4.68 -28.90 -6.64
C ASP A 231 3.49 -29.15 -7.56
N VAL A 232 2.28 -29.24 -7.03
CA VAL A 232 1.05 -29.37 -7.82
C VAL A 232 0.83 -28.13 -8.69
N ALA A 233 0.97 -26.92 -8.12
CA ALA A 233 0.85 -25.67 -8.89
C ALA A 233 1.91 -25.60 -10.00
N ARG A 234 3.15 -25.99 -9.70
CA ARG A 234 4.24 -26.02 -10.68
C ARG A 234 3.97 -27.03 -11.80
N GLY A 235 3.47 -28.22 -11.47
CA GLY A 235 3.09 -29.24 -12.45
C GLY A 235 1.98 -28.77 -13.39
N ALA A 236 1.13 -27.86 -12.94
CA ALA A 236 0.07 -27.22 -13.72
C ALA A 236 0.53 -25.96 -14.50
N GLY A 237 1.81 -25.64 -14.53
CA GLY A 237 2.33 -24.42 -15.17
C GLY A 237 1.98 -23.14 -14.44
N ALA A 238 1.82 -23.21 -13.12
CA ALA A 238 1.39 -22.10 -12.27
C ALA A 238 2.34 -21.87 -11.08
N ALA A 239 2.06 -20.84 -10.28
CA ALA A 239 2.71 -20.55 -9.02
C ALA A 239 1.66 -20.18 -7.96
N ILE A 240 2.00 -20.23 -6.67
CA ILE A 240 1.15 -19.76 -5.60
C ILE A 240 1.68 -18.40 -5.12
N ARG A 241 0.79 -17.41 -5.02
CA ARG A 241 1.08 -16.08 -4.46
C ARG A 241 -0.06 -15.64 -3.53
N GLN A 242 0.24 -14.83 -2.51
CA GLN A 242 -0.82 -14.15 -1.76
C GLN A 242 -1.32 -12.98 -2.60
N LEU A 243 -2.57 -13.03 -2.99
CA LEU A 243 -3.23 -11.96 -3.73
C LEU A 243 -4.21 -11.20 -2.87
N ALA A 244 -4.25 -9.90 -3.07
CA ALA A 244 -5.32 -9.01 -2.69
C ALA A 244 -6.17 -8.77 -3.93
N TYR A 245 -7.45 -9.11 -3.85
CA TYR A 245 -8.39 -9.03 -4.96
C TYR A 245 -9.56 -8.14 -4.60
N ALA A 246 -9.94 -7.25 -5.49
CA ALA A 246 -11.19 -6.50 -5.41
C ALA A 246 -11.79 -6.32 -6.80
N ALA A 247 -13.09 -6.59 -6.94
CA ALA A 247 -13.86 -6.33 -8.16
C ALA A 247 -15.19 -5.67 -7.78
N TYR A 248 -15.56 -4.63 -8.52
CA TYR A 248 -16.78 -3.88 -8.28
C TYR A 248 -17.72 -3.96 -9.49
N ASP A 249 -18.92 -4.48 -9.25
CA ASP A 249 -20.02 -4.45 -10.23
C ASP A 249 -20.76 -3.12 -10.10
N TRP A 250 -20.52 -2.20 -11.00
CA TRP A 250 -21.12 -0.87 -11.02
C TRP A 250 -22.64 -0.90 -11.22
N THR A 251 -23.16 -1.96 -11.89
CA THR A 251 -24.61 -2.11 -12.12
C THR A 251 -25.31 -2.61 -10.89
N ARG A 252 -24.75 -3.64 -10.23
CA ARG A 252 -25.31 -4.22 -9.02
C ARG A 252 -24.88 -3.51 -7.75
N GLN A 253 -23.89 -2.62 -7.83
CA GLN A 253 -23.26 -1.94 -6.70
C GLN A 253 -22.73 -2.94 -5.64
N THR A 254 -22.16 -4.05 -6.09
CA THR A 254 -21.60 -5.10 -5.23
C THR A 254 -20.10 -5.14 -5.34
N LEU A 255 -19.42 -5.28 -4.20
CA LEU A 255 -17.97 -5.44 -4.11
C LEU A 255 -17.64 -6.88 -3.74
N THR A 256 -16.80 -7.53 -4.56
CA THR A 256 -16.12 -8.78 -4.18
C THR A 256 -14.70 -8.42 -3.75
N ALA A 257 -14.32 -8.71 -2.49
CA ALA A 257 -12.99 -8.36 -1.98
C ALA A 257 -12.46 -9.42 -1.02
N TRP A 258 -11.17 -9.76 -1.20
CA TRP A 258 -10.52 -10.76 -0.37
C TRP A 258 -8.98 -10.68 -0.45
N VAL A 259 -8.29 -11.28 0.53
CA VAL A 259 -6.85 -11.52 0.54
C VAL A 259 -6.58 -12.97 0.85
N ALA A 260 -5.86 -13.66 -0.04
CA ALA A 260 -5.59 -15.09 0.13
C ALA A 260 -4.44 -15.59 -0.74
N PRO A 261 -3.83 -16.75 -0.40
CA PRO A 261 -3.03 -17.50 -1.35
C PRO A 261 -3.88 -17.89 -2.55
N ALA A 262 -3.33 -17.73 -3.75
CA ALA A 262 -4.01 -18.05 -4.99
C ALA A 262 -3.02 -18.64 -6.01
N ILE A 263 -3.54 -19.50 -6.87
CA ILE A 263 -2.80 -20.06 -8.00
C ILE A 263 -2.80 -19.02 -9.12
N VAL A 264 -1.63 -18.70 -9.66
CA VAL A 264 -1.45 -17.74 -10.75
C VAL A 264 -0.70 -18.37 -11.91
N PRO A 265 -1.07 -18.11 -13.18
CA PRO A 265 -0.35 -18.60 -14.34
C PRO A 265 1.14 -18.21 -14.30
N ARG A 266 2.02 -19.09 -14.76
CA ARG A 266 3.49 -18.87 -14.69
C ARG A 266 3.94 -17.66 -15.51
N GLU A 267 3.25 -17.35 -16.59
CA GLU A 267 3.48 -16.18 -17.45
C GLU A 267 2.95 -14.86 -16.87
N SER A 268 2.10 -14.91 -15.84
CA SER A 268 1.52 -13.71 -15.25
C SER A 268 2.56 -12.82 -14.57
N VAL A 269 2.27 -11.51 -14.45
CA VAL A 269 3.09 -10.57 -13.70
C VAL A 269 3.26 -11.05 -12.24
N PHE A 270 2.25 -11.70 -11.67
CA PHE A 270 2.29 -12.18 -10.28
C PHE A 270 3.30 -13.30 -10.07
N ALA A 271 3.37 -14.28 -10.99
CA ALA A 271 4.35 -15.36 -10.90
C ALA A 271 5.79 -14.84 -11.11
N ARG A 272 5.98 -13.86 -12.00
CA ARG A 272 7.26 -13.22 -12.27
C ARG A 272 7.71 -12.26 -11.16
N THR A 273 6.78 -11.80 -10.29
CA THR A 273 7.08 -10.96 -9.14
C THR A 273 7.59 -11.81 -8.00
N VAL A 274 8.90 -11.85 -7.81
CA VAL A 274 9.58 -12.68 -6.81
C VAL A 274 10.24 -11.84 -5.72
N GLY A 275 10.51 -12.46 -4.56
CA GLY A 275 11.11 -11.79 -3.41
C GLY A 275 10.19 -10.74 -2.79
N PRO A 276 10.72 -9.67 -2.15
CA PRO A 276 9.92 -8.68 -1.45
C PRO A 276 9.29 -7.63 -2.37
N ARG A 277 9.07 -7.97 -3.64
CA ARG A 277 8.46 -7.06 -4.63
C ARG A 277 6.94 -7.15 -4.59
N ASN A 278 6.31 -6.06 -4.99
CA ASN A 278 4.86 -5.95 -5.19
C ASN A 278 4.53 -5.83 -6.68
N ALA A 279 3.32 -6.21 -7.05
CA ALA A 279 2.75 -6.02 -8.37
C ALA A 279 1.24 -5.81 -8.26
N ALA A 280 0.67 -5.10 -9.20
CA ALA A 280 -0.78 -4.92 -9.33
C ALA A 280 -1.19 -4.93 -10.79
N VAL A 281 -2.37 -5.49 -11.05
CA VAL A 281 -3.12 -5.37 -12.31
C VAL A 281 -4.40 -4.62 -11.97
N ILE A 282 -4.63 -3.52 -12.66
CA ILE A 282 -5.79 -2.66 -12.49
C ILE A 282 -6.57 -2.71 -13.80
N ALA A 283 -7.77 -3.25 -13.77
CA ALA A 283 -8.64 -3.37 -14.93
C ALA A 283 -9.60 -2.20 -15.01
N GLY A 284 -9.52 -1.45 -16.08
CA GLY A 284 -10.47 -0.41 -16.44
C GLY A 284 -11.49 -0.90 -17.47
N ALA A 285 -12.64 -0.27 -17.53
CA ALA A 285 -13.68 -0.60 -18.52
C ALA A 285 -13.25 -0.25 -19.96
N TYR A 286 -12.37 0.73 -20.10
CA TYR A 286 -11.93 1.27 -21.40
C TYR A 286 -10.42 1.14 -21.60
N ALA A 287 -9.61 1.29 -20.56
CA ALA A 287 -8.15 1.19 -20.64
C ALA A 287 -7.64 -0.26 -20.70
N GLY A 288 -8.51 -1.25 -20.41
CA GLY A 288 -8.08 -2.64 -20.24
C GLY A 288 -7.26 -2.84 -18.97
N ASP A 289 -6.36 -3.81 -18.99
CA ASP A 289 -5.50 -4.17 -17.87
C ASP A 289 -4.22 -3.33 -17.87
N VAL A 290 -3.97 -2.61 -16.78
CA VAL A 290 -2.75 -1.84 -16.53
C VAL A 290 -1.92 -2.55 -15.48
N GLU A 291 -0.69 -2.91 -15.80
CA GLU A 291 0.23 -3.59 -14.89
C GLU A 291 1.22 -2.61 -14.27
N ILE A 292 1.41 -2.68 -12.95
CA ILE A 292 2.40 -1.92 -12.21
C ILE A 292 3.16 -2.87 -11.30
N ALA A 293 4.48 -2.84 -11.33
CA ALA A 293 5.31 -3.66 -10.44
C ALA A 293 6.52 -2.85 -9.92
N GLY A 294 6.92 -3.11 -8.68
CA GLY A 294 8.01 -2.35 -8.07
C GLY A 294 8.46 -2.88 -6.71
N ILE A 295 9.32 -2.08 -6.04
CA ILE A 295 9.75 -2.34 -4.67
C ILE A 295 8.59 -1.96 -3.74
N GLY A 296 8.06 -2.96 -3.00
CA GLY A 296 6.85 -2.83 -2.22
C GLY A 296 7.01 -2.24 -0.83
N ALA A 297 8.24 -2.19 -0.28
CA ALA A 297 8.53 -1.70 1.06
C ALA A 297 10.01 -1.32 1.20
N GLY A 298 10.36 -0.72 2.34
CA GLY A 298 11.72 -0.27 2.66
C GLY A 298 11.83 1.24 2.76
N GLY A 299 12.83 1.72 3.49
CA GLY A 299 13.03 3.15 3.79
C GLY A 299 13.09 4.02 2.53
N ASP A 300 13.94 3.65 1.57
CA ASP A 300 14.10 4.39 0.31
C ASP A 300 12.81 4.39 -0.52
N ALA A 301 12.14 3.25 -0.63
CA ALA A 301 10.88 3.14 -1.36
C ALA A 301 9.78 4.03 -0.76
N THR A 302 9.66 4.02 0.57
CA THR A 302 8.74 4.88 1.32
C THR A 302 9.10 6.36 1.13
N ALA A 303 10.38 6.69 1.20
CA ALA A 303 10.87 8.07 1.02
C ALA A 303 10.55 8.63 -0.37
N VAL A 304 10.72 7.83 -1.43
CA VAL A 304 10.35 8.22 -2.82
C VAL A 304 8.87 8.56 -2.91
N ALA A 305 7.99 7.73 -2.34
CA ALA A 305 6.56 7.95 -2.36
C ALA A 305 6.17 9.23 -1.58
N ILE A 306 6.70 9.39 -0.36
CA ILE A 306 6.45 10.59 0.46
C ILE A 306 6.92 11.86 -0.26
N LEU A 307 8.14 11.86 -0.80
CA LEU A 307 8.65 13.03 -1.53
C LEU A 307 7.81 13.33 -2.76
N GLY A 308 7.39 12.30 -3.48
CA GLY A 308 6.46 12.45 -4.61
C GLY A 308 5.15 13.14 -4.20
N ASP A 309 4.62 12.80 -3.03
CA ASP A 309 3.41 13.42 -2.47
C ASP A 309 3.66 14.87 -2.04
N ILE A 310 4.77 15.15 -1.37
CA ILE A 310 5.18 16.53 -1.01
C ILE A 310 5.31 17.40 -2.26
N LEU A 311 6.00 16.90 -3.29
CA LEU A 311 6.16 17.64 -4.55
C LEU A 311 4.83 17.85 -5.27
N SER A 312 3.88 16.91 -5.13
CA SER A 312 2.52 17.09 -5.67
C SER A 312 1.77 18.20 -4.94
N ILE A 313 1.88 18.27 -3.61
CA ILE A 313 1.33 19.38 -2.81
C ILE A 313 1.96 20.71 -3.22
N ALA A 314 3.29 20.76 -3.31
CA ALA A 314 4.02 21.99 -3.67
C ALA A 314 3.67 22.50 -5.07
N ARG A 315 3.25 21.64 -5.98
CA ARG A 315 2.79 22.00 -7.33
C ARG A 315 1.30 22.36 -7.40
N ASP A 316 0.60 22.36 -6.26
CA ASP A 316 -0.85 22.65 -6.14
C ASP A 316 -1.74 21.84 -7.08
N ARG A 317 -1.41 20.55 -7.26
CA ARG A 317 -2.19 19.65 -8.13
C ARG A 317 -3.51 19.18 -7.52
N ALA A 318 -3.77 19.46 -6.23
CA ALA A 318 -5.01 19.04 -5.57
C ALA A 318 -6.25 19.76 -6.08
N ALA A 319 -6.10 20.96 -6.61
CA ALA A 319 -7.22 21.70 -7.18
C ALA A 319 -7.80 21.05 -8.45
N ILE A 320 -7.04 20.13 -9.06
CA ILE A 320 -7.42 19.52 -10.36
C ILE A 320 -8.32 18.30 -10.16
N ILE A 321 -8.13 17.54 -9.07
CA ILE A 321 -8.91 16.32 -8.79
C ILE A 321 -9.52 16.45 -7.38
N PRO A 322 -10.82 16.69 -7.28
CA PRO A 322 -11.49 16.78 -5.98
C PRO A 322 -11.42 15.42 -5.27
N ALA A 323 -11.41 15.46 -3.93
CA ALA A 323 -11.50 14.25 -3.13
C ALA A 323 -12.75 13.44 -3.52
N PRO A 324 -12.64 12.11 -3.71
CA PRO A 324 -13.79 11.30 -4.12
C PRO A 324 -14.87 11.33 -3.04
N VAL A 325 -16.12 11.50 -3.44
CA VAL A 325 -17.27 11.24 -2.58
C VAL A 325 -17.42 9.72 -2.49
N LEU A 326 -17.31 9.19 -1.26
CA LEU A 326 -17.36 7.75 -1.03
C LEU A 326 -18.81 7.32 -0.75
N SER A 327 -19.23 6.23 -1.42
CA SER A 327 -20.49 5.54 -1.15
C SER A 327 -20.24 4.25 -0.37
N VAL A 328 -21.30 3.66 0.17
CA VAL A 328 -21.26 2.34 0.79
C VAL A 328 -21.70 1.33 -0.27
N PRO A 329 -20.97 0.23 -0.50
CA PRO A 329 -21.43 -0.79 -1.44
C PRO A 329 -22.71 -1.45 -0.94
N GLN A 330 -23.57 -1.89 -1.85
CA GLN A 330 -24.80 -2.60 -1.50
C GLN A 330 -24.53 -3.93 -0.81
N ALA A 331 -23.48 -4.61 -1.23
CA ALA A 331 -22.97 -5.82 -0.58
C ALA A 331 -21.47 -5.94 -0.77
N ILE A 332 -20.78 -6.53 0.21
CA ILE A 332 -19.39 -6.95 0.12
C ILE A 332 -19.39 -8.48 0.11
N LEU A 333 -18.97 -9.04 -1.01
CA LEU A 333 -18.91 -10.48 -1.21
C LEU A 333 -17.48 -10.96 -0.94
N GLY A 334 -17.35 -11.92 -0.06
CA GLY A 334 -16.10 -12.66 0.18
C GLY A 334 -15.98 -13.85 -0.75
N ILE A 335 -14.88 -14.60 -0.61
CA ILE A 335 -14.68 -15.85 -1.31
C ILE A 335 -15.49 -16.95 -0.62
N THR A 336 -16.25 -17.74 -1.39
CA THR A 336 -16.87 -18.94 -0.87
C THR A 336 -15.85 -20.11 -0.80
N ASN A 337 -16.07 -21.08 0.09
CA ASN A 337 -15.16 -22.23 0.20
C ASN A 337 -15.07 -23.07 -1.10
N SER A 338 -16.09 -23.01 -1.97
CA SER A 338 -16.14 -23.69 -3.26
C SER A 338 -15.35 -22.98 -4.37
N GLU A 339 -15.05 -21.68 -4.22
CA GLU A 339 -14.27 -20.88 -5.18
C GLU A 339 -12.78 -20.87 -4.86
N PHE A 340 -12.41 -21.35 -3.65
CA PHE A 340 -11.02 -21.49 -3.26
C PHE A 340 -10.47 -22.81 -3.82
N GLY A 341 -9.80 -22.73 -4.95
CA GLY A 341 -8.91 -23.80 -5.43
C GLY A 341 -7.64 -23.91 -4.59
N ILE A 342 -7.74 -23.79 -3.25
CA ILE A 342 -6.64 -24.14 -2.37
C ILE A 342 -6.67 -25.65 -2.26
N LEU A 343 -5.64 -26.23 -2.81
CA LEU A 343 -5.28 -27.62 -2.80
C LEU A 343 -5.24 -28.14 -1.35
N HIS A 344 -6.35 -28.70 -0.86
CA HIS A 344 -6.23 -29.78 0.09
C HIS A 344 -5.84 -31.01 -0.71
N SER A 345 -5.01 -31.88 -0.14
CA SER A 345 -4.51 -33.15 -0.68
C SER A 345 -5.58 -34.13 -1.25
N GLU A 346 -6.83 -33.73 -1.31
CA GLU A 346 -7.96 -34.48 -1.89
C GLU A 346 -8.28 -34.11 -3.34
N PHE A 347 -7.57 -33.15 -3.96
CA PHE A 347 -7.76 -32.80 -5.36
C PHE A 347 -6.90 -33.67 -6.30
N VAL A 348 -7.21 -34.93 -6.38
CA VAL A 348 -6.83 -35.80 -7.52
C VAL A 348 -7.96 -35.69 -8.54
N GLY A 349 -7.95 -34.67 -9.37
CA GLY A 349 -8.90 -34.52 -10.47
C GLY A 349 -8.98 -33.12 -10.99
N GLY A 350 -8.20 -32.82 -12.02
CA GLY A 350 -8.30 -31.68 -12.93
C GLY A 350 -8.62 -30.32 -12.35
N ILE A 351 -7.71 -29.38 -12.44
CA ILE A 351 -7.96 -27.96 -12.15
C ILE A 351 -9.15 -27.52 -13.02
N PRO A 352 -10.27 -27.05 -12.45
CA PRO A 352 -11.34 -26.50 -13.25
C PRO A 352 -10.82 -25.24 -13.98
N ASN A 353 -10.98 -25.20 -15.29
CA ASN A 353 -10.56 -24.12 -16.19
C ASN A 353 -11.29 -22.78 -15.94
N SER A 354 -11.75 -22.43 -14.74
CA SER A 354 -12.62 -21.28 -14.55
C SER A 354 -12.64 -20.60 -13.19
N THR A 355 -11.61 -20.71 -12.34
CA THR A 355 -11.68 -20.09 -11.02
C THR A 355 -11.09 -18.69 -10.92
N PHE A 356 -10.46 -18.19 -11.95
CA PHE A 356 -10.21 -16.76 -12.12
C PHE A 356 -10.74 -16.36 -13.49
N PRO A 357 -11.74 -15.46 -13.58
CA PRO A 357 -12.02 -14.79 -14.83
C PRO A 357 -10.90 -13.76 -15.06
N ILE A 358 -9.69 -14.21 -15.39
CA ILE A 358 -8.77 -13.44 -16.19
C ILE A 358 -9.33 -13.60 -17.60
N PRO A 359 -9.89 -12.57 -18.25
CA PRO A 359 -10.33 -12.71 -19.63
C PRO A 359 -9.12 -13.16 -20.44
N ASN A 360 -9.26 -14.26 -21.18
CA ASN A 360 -8.37 -14.64 -22.27
C ASN A 360 -8.52 -13.61 -23.40
N SER A 361 -7.95 -12.40 -23.23
CA SER A 361 -7.96 -11.36 -24.24
C SER A 361 -6.58 -11.14 -24.86
N TYR A 362 -5.88 -12.25 -25.21
CA TYR A 362 -4.69 -12.16 -26.07
C TYR A 362 -4.72 -13.18 -27.23
N THR A 363 -5.89 -13.54 -27.72
CA THR A 363 -5.99 -14.35 -28.94
C THR A 363 -7.21 -13.95 -29.76
N GLU A 364 -7.29 -12.71 -30.20
CA GLU A 364 -8.03 -12.32 -31.40
C GLU A 364 -7.88 -10.80 -31.64
N ALA A 365 -6.77 -10.40 -32.27
CA ALA A 365 -6.67 -9.24 -33.12
C ALA A 365 -5.33 -9.31 -33.88
N VAL A 366 -5.33 -10.04 -34.99
CA VAL A 366 -4.52 -9.75 -36.18
C VAL A 366 -5.48 -9.56 -37.34
#